data_1ec142aa0d7a9f9f8f9a72e7b2b05ae4
#
_entry.id   1ec142aa0d7a9f9f8f9a72e7b2b05ae4
#
_cell.length_a   1.000
_cell.length_b   1.000
_cell.length_c   1.000
_cell.angle_alpha   90.00
_cell.angle_beta   90.00
_cell.angle_gamma   90.00
#
_symmetry.space_group_name_H-M   'P 1'
#
loop_
_entity.id
_entity.type
_entity.pdbx_description
1 polymer ?
#
loop_
_entity_poly.entity_id
_entity_poly.type
_entity_poly.pdbx_seq_one_letter_code
_entity_poly.pdbx_strand_id
1 'polypeptide(L)'
;KQENEKLYHSFDVHVKDGVLVLQGEISKKKTCPPLGNSLKYYRTSFVGTSTANQATDYDKTILAQKAGCLLALAENTLYEMKKTDSYQIFKDKNHDVWTAIYFKEDYRPKYFNEFVHEVEQLQGVKNVYIFSWGDVGSFDSYFEYLSGVNLKSIPQPILDIYKSLNA
;
A
#
# COMPACT_ATOMS: atom_id res chain seq x y z
N LYS A 1 -2.41 -39.58 -40.95
CA LYS A 1 -3.27 -38.44 -40.57
C LYS A 1 -4.12 -38.75 -39.33
N GLN A 2 -4.80 -39.89 -39.30
CA GLN A 2 -5.71 -40.24 -38.20
C GLN A 2 -5.03 -40.49 -36.84
N GLU A 3 -3.79 -41.01 -36.82
CA GLU A 3 -3.08 -41.26 -35.55
C GLU A 3 -2.57 -39.97 -34.86
N ASN A 4 -2.39 -38.89 -35.61
CA ASN A 4 -1.80 -37.65 -35.13
C ASN A 4 -2.84 -36.51 -34.93
N GLU A 5 -4.10 -36.71 -35.33
CA GLU A 5 -5.16 -35.69 -35.17
C GLU A 5 -5.40 -35.25 -33.73
N LYS A 6 -5.07 -36.11 -32.73
CA LYS A 6 -5.16 -35.77 -31.32
C LYS A 6 -4.02 -34.91 -30.80
N LEU A 7 -2.92 -34.84 -31.55
CA LEU A 7 -1.70 -34.12 -31.15
C LEU A 7 -1.53 -32.74 -31.80
N TYR A 8 -2.11 -32.56 -32.98
CA TYR A 8 -1.92 -31.33 -33.77
C TYR A 8 -3.26 -30.60 -33.97
N HIS A 9 -3.20 -29.29 -33.80
CA HIS A 9 -4.37 -28.39 -33.90
C HIS A 9 -4.68 -28.03 -35.37
N SER A 10 -3.66 -27.90 -36.20
CA SER A 10 -3.75 -27.64 -37.61
C SER A 10 -2.63 -28.34 -38.38
N PHE A 11 -2.82 -28.54 -39.65
CA PHE A 11 -1.82 -29.09 -40.58
C PHE A 11 -1.70 -28.17 -41.77
N ASP A 12 -0.48 -27.84 -42.14
CA ASP A 12 -0.15 -27.17 -43.36
C ASP A 12 0.64 -28.10 -44.29
N VAL A 13 0.35 -28.03 -45.59
CA VAL A 13 1.00 -28.85 -46.61
C VAL A 13 1.65 -27.92 -47.64
N HIS A 14 2.98 -27.98 -47.72
CA HIS A 14 3.74 -27.17 -48.65
C HIS A 14 4.87 -27.97 -49.28
N VAL A 15 5.40 -27.50 -50.41
CA VAL A 15 6.54 -28.09 -51.09
C VAL A 15 7.80 -27.32 -50.71
N LYS A 16 8.78 -28.03 -50.15
CA LYS A 16 10.09 -27.49 -49.82
C LYS A 16 11.15 -28.33 -50.50
N ASP A 17 12.00 -27.69 -51.31
CA ASP A 17 13.09 -28.34 -52.05
C ASP A 17 12.62 -29.54 -52.94
N GLY A 18 11.43 -29.44 -53.54
CA GLY A 18 10.83 -30.51 -54.35
C GLY A 18 10.20 -31.66 -53.55
N VAL A 19 10.19 -31.60 -52.23
CA VAL A 19 9.61 -32.61 -51.35
C VAL A 19 8.32 -32.07 -50.74
N LEU A 20 7.27 -32.89 -50.71
CA LEU A 20 6.01 -32.57 -50.03
C LEU A 20 6.22 -32.67 -48.52
N VAL A 21 6.04 -31.54 -47.84
CA VAL A 21 6.18 -31.45 -46.37
C VAL A 21 4.80 -31.26 -45.74
N LEU A 22 4.46 -32.09 -44.76
CA LEU A 22 3.30 -31.94 -43.90
C LEU A 22 3.78 -31.39 -42.55
N GLN A 23 3.42 -30.16 -42.24
CA GLN A 23 3.74 -29.49 -41.00
C GLN A 23 2.52 -29.43 -40.08
N GLY A 24 2.64 -29.95 -38.88
CA GLY A 24 1.58 -29.88 -37.88
C GLY A 24 1.88 -28.86 -36.78
N GLU A 25 0.91 -28.05 -36.44
CA GLU A 25 1.01 -27.08 -35.34
C GLU A 25 0.39 -27.65 -34.07
N ILE A 26 1.12 -27.56 -32.94
CA ILE A 26 0.68 -27.97 -31.62
C ILE A 26 0.38 -26.70 -30.80
N SER A 27 -0.89 -26.43 -30.56
CA SER A 27 -1.27 -25.39 -29.59
C SER A 27 -1.17 -25.95 -28.18
N LYS A 28 -0.05 -25.78 -27.51
CA LYS A 28 0.00 -25.99 -26.07
C LYS A 28 -0.55 -24.76 -25.37
N LYS A 29 -1.82 -24.81 -24.94
CA LYS A 29 -2.31 -23.84 -23.94
C LYS A 29 -1.51 -24.03 -22.66
N LYS A 30 -0.48 -23.20 -22.49
CA LYS A 30 0.24 -23.10 -21.25
C LYS A 30 -0.67 -22.30 -20.31
N THR A 31 -1.43 -22.97 -19.48
CA THR A 31 -2.14 -22.34 -18.35
C THR A 31 -1.05 -21.88 -17.37
N CYS A 32 -0.65 -20.63 -17.49
CA CYS A 32 0.15 -20.01 -16.45
C CYS A 32 -0.78 -19.75 -15.26
N PRO A 33 -0.46 -20.26 -14.07
CA PRO A 33 -1.23 -19.90 -12.89
C PRO A 33 -1.16 -18.37 -12.72
N PRO A 34 -2.22 -17.71 -12.24
CA PRO A 34 -2.17 -16.29 -11.96
C PRO A 34 -1.01 -16.00 -11.01
N LEU A 35 -0.27 -14.95 -11.26
CA LEU A 35 0.92 -14.56 -10.48
C LEU A 35 0.60 -14.24 -9.00
N GLY A 36 -0.66 -14.30 -8.60
CA GLY A 36 -1.10 -14.02 -7.23
C GLY A 36 -0.93 -12.55 -6.81
N ASN A 37 -0.46 -11.70 -7.72
CA ASN A 37 -0.27 -10.29 -7.45
C ASN A 37 -1.59 -9.53 -7.59
N SER A 38 -1.79 -8.54 -6.73
CA SER A 38 -2.88 -7.59 -6.84
C SER A 38 -2.37 -6.28 -7.43
N LEU A 39 -3.17 -5.66 -8.31
CA LEU A 39 -2.88 -4.34 -8.85
C LEU A 39 -3.90 -3.36 -8.28
N LYS A 40 -3.41 -2.29 -7.64
CA LYS A 40 -4.23 -1.15 -7.22
C LYS A 40 -3.85 0.08 -8.02
N TYR A 41 -4.84 0.79 -8.50
CA TYR A 41 -4.67 2.08 -9.14
C TYR A 41 -4.90 3.19 -8.13
N TYR A 42 -3.98 4.13 -8.08
CA TYR A 42 -4.10 5.33 -7.25
C TYR A 42 -4.25 6.55 -8.13
N ARG A 43 -5.18 7.41 -7.78
CA ARG A 43 -5.35 8.70 -8.42
C ARG A 43 -4.67 9.76 -7.57
N THR A 44 -3.73 10.51 -8.17
CA THR A 44 -3.16 11.69 -7.54
C THR A 44 -4.16 12.84 -7.56
N SER A 45 -4.19 13.63 -6.52
CA SER A 45 -4.98 14.86 -6.44
C SER A 45 -4.21 15.91 -5.65
N PHE A 46 -4.50 17.18 -5.93
CA PHE A 46 -3.99 18.27 -5.11
C PHE A 46 -4.76 18.34 -3.78
N VAL A 47 -4.07 18.79 -2.74
CA VAL A 47 -4.66 19.11 -1.45
C VAL A 47 -4.74 20.64 -1.34
N GLY A 48 -5.93 21.13 -1.02
CA GLY A 48 -6.19 22.57 -0.95
C GLY A 48 -6.50 23.21 -2.30
N THR A 49 -6.96 24.44 -2.26
CA THR A 49 -7.33 25.26 -3.42
C THR A 49 -6.38 26.43 -3.63
N SER A 50 -5.41 26.63 -2.73
CA SER A 50 -4.55 27.80 -2.64
C SER A 50 -3.07 27.44 -2.70
N THR A 51 -2.24 28.44 -2.93
CA THR A 51 -0.78 28.34 -2.85
C THR A 51 -0.35 27.98 -1.42
N ALA A 52 0.86 27.41 -1.26
CA ALA A 52 1.40 27.00 0.03
C ALA A 52 1.31 28.08 1.14
N ASN A 53 1.40 29.37 0.76
CA ASN A 53 1.32 30.51 1.67
C ASN A 53 -0.09 30.83 2.19
N GLN A 54 -1.12 30.11 1.73
CA GLN A 54 -2.52 30.30 2.11
C GLN A 54 -3.16 29.01 2.65
N ALA A 55 -2.34 28.01 2.98
CA ALA A 55 -2.84 26.75 3.50
C ALA A 55 -3.52 26.94 4.86
N THR A 56 -4.71 26.38 4.98
CA THR A 56 -5.51 26.38 6.22
C THR A 56 -5.22 25.14 7.06
N ASP A 57 -5.58 25.17 8.35
CA ASP A 57 -5.48 23.97 9.22
C ASP A 57 -6.32 22.80 8.68
N TYR A 58 -7.38 23.11 7.95
CA TYR A 58 -8.17 22.10 7.25
C TYR A 58 -7.36 21.42 6.13
N ASP A 59 -6.61 22.19 5.34
CA ASP A 59 -5.76 21.64 4.27
C ASP A 59 -4.65 20.74 4.85
N LYS A 60 -4.10 21.13 6.00
CA LYS A 60 -3.10 20.33 6.74
C LYS A 60 -3.67 18.98 7.19
N THR A 61 -4.86 19.00 7.78
CA THR A 61 -5.54 17.78 8.20
C THR A 61 -5.81 16.84 7.02
N ILE A 62 -6.30 17.40 5.90
CA ILE A 62 -6.53 16.61 4.67
C ILE A 62 -5.20 16.05 4.13
N LEU A 63 -4.13 16.84 4.14
CA LEU A 63 -2.82 16.36 3.69
C LEU A 63 -2.33 15.19 4.53
N ALA A 64 -2.37 15.31 5.86
CA ALA A 64 -1.97 14.25 6.78
C ALA A 64 -2.79 12.96 6.53
N GLN A 65 -4.11 13.08 6.40
CA GLN A 65 -4.99 11.95 6.10
C GLN A 65 -4.67 11.29 4.74
N LYS A 66 -4.35 12.08 3.73
CA LYS A 66 -3.98 11.55 2.40
C LYS A 66 -2.56 10.99 2.38
N ALA A 67 -1.64 11.57 3.15
CA ALA A 67 -0.29 11.03 3.33
C ALA A 67 -0.31 9.63 3.95
N GLY A 68 -1.31 9.31 4.77
CA GLY A 68 -1.51 7.97 5.32
C GLY A 68 -1.58 6.89 4.24
N CYS A 69 -2.24 7.17 3.12
CA CYS A 69 -2.28 6.23 1.99
C CYS A 69 -0.89 6.01 1.36
N LEU A 70 -0.01 7.02 1.34
CA LEU A 70 1.36 6.89 0.83
C LEU A 70 2.21 6.03 1.77
N LEU A 71 2.07 6.20 3.08
CA LEU A 71 2.75 5.38 4.08
C LEU A 71 2.28 3.92 4.00
N ALA A 72 0.97 3.70 3.89
CA ALA A 72 0.41 2.37 3.70
C ALA A 72 0.89 1.71 2.40
N LEU A 73 1.07 2.49 1.33
CA LEU A 73 1.63 2.01 0.07
C LEU A 73 3.11 1.60 0.24
N ALA A 74 3.91 2.41 0.92
CA ALA A 74 5.32 2.12 1.19
C ALA A 74 5.49 0.83 2.02
N GLU A 75 4.56 0.54 2.92
CA GLU A 75 4.56 -0.66 3.75
C GLU A 75 3.81 -1.85 3.11
N ASN A 76 3.30 -1.69 1.90
CA ASN A 76 2.48 -2.70 1.19
C ASN A 76 1.19 -3.11 1.92
N THR A 77 0.69 -2.27 2.82
CA THR A 77 -0.55 -2.49 3.59
C THR A 77 -1.70 -1.71 2.97
N LEU A 78 -2.20 -2.17 1.84
CA LEU A 78 -3.09 -1.39 0.95
C LEU A 78 -4.58 -1.42 1.33
N TYR A 79 -4.98 -2.21 2.35
CA TYR A 79 -6.37 -2.33 2.76
C TYR A 79 -6.66 -1.44 3.96
N GLU A 80 -7.44 -0.40 3.78
CA GLU A 80 -7.92 0.44 4.87
C GLU A 80 -8.93 -0.35 5.70
N MET A 81 -8.58 -0.60 6.96
CA MET A 81 -9.40 -1.35 7.90
C MET A 81 -10.19 -0.43 8.83
N LYS A 82 -9.58 0.70 9.20
CA LYS A 82 -10.22 1.69 10.09
C LYS A 82 -9.75 3.09 9.71
N LYS A 83 -10.71 4.02 9.72
CA LYS A 83 -10.47 5.44 9.51
C LYS A 83 -11.29 6.25 10.49
N THR A 84 -10.62 7.14 11.19
CA THR A 84 -11.23 8.11 12.11
C THR A 84 -10.75 9.52 11.78
N ASP A 85 -11.20 10.50 12.54
CA ASP A 85 -10.68 11.88 12.43
C ASP A 85 -9.28 12.05 13.00
N SER A 86 -8.72 11.04 13.66
CA SER A 86 -7.45 11.12 14.36
C SER A 86 -6.42 10.13 13.87
N TYR A 87 -6.84 8.97 13.34
CA TYR A 87 -5.95 7.91 12.92
C TYR A 87 -6.54 7.05 11.80
N GLN A 88 -5.65 6.35 11.09
CA GLN A 88 -5.97 5.37 10.08
C GLN A 88 -5.20 4.08 10.33
N ILE A 89 -5.81 2.94 10.03
CA ILE A 89 -5.19 1.62 10.14
C ILE A 89 -5.38 0.88 8.82
N PHE A 90 -4.28 0.37 8.30
CA PHE A 90 -4.22 -0.41 7.06
C PHE A 90 -3.64 -1.78 7.33
N LYS A 91 -4.03 -2.76 6.53
CA LYS A 91 -3.54 -4.15 6.61
C LYS A 91 -2.99 -4.63 5.27
N ASP A 92 -1.98 -5.50 5.29
CA ASP A 92 -1.64 -6.34 4.14
C ASP A 92 -2.72 -7.41 3.94
N LYS A 93 -2.98 -7.78 2.68
CA LYS A 93 -4.02 -8.77 2.35
C LYS A 93 -3.66 -10.18 2.79
N ASN A 94 -2.39 -10.54 2.70
CA ASN A 94 -1.91 -11.92 2.78
C ASN A 94 -1.09 -12.19 4.06
N HIS A 95 -0.63 -11.14 4.73
CA HIS A 95 0.25 -11.22 5.88
C HIS A 95 -0.34 -10.43 7.05
N ASP A 96 0.05 -10.80 8.26
CA ASP A 96 -0.32 -10.05 9.46
C ASP A 96 0.65 -8.88 9.67
N VAL A 97 0.64 -7.97 8.68
CA VAL A 97 1.39 -6.71 8.68
C VAL A 97 0.40 -5.56 8.62
N TRP A 98 0.61 -4.59 9.48
CA TRP A 98 -0.27 -3.44 9.67
C TRP A 98 0.50 -2.14 9.56
N THR A 99 -0.16 -1.11 9.08
CA THR A 99 0.30 0.27 9.17
C THR A 99 -0.72 1.09 9.91
N ALA A 100 -0.35 1.59 11.06
CA ALA A 100 -1.19 2.44 11.90
C ALA A 100 -0.61 3.86 11.91
N ILE A 101 -1.44 4.86 11.65
CA ILE A 101 -1.01 6.23 11.42
C ILE A 101 -1.87 7.15 12.26
N TYR A 102 -1.23 7.86 13.18
CA TYR A 102 -1.86 8.94 13.95
C TYR A 102 -1.50 10.28 13.32
N PHE A 103 -2.49 11.07 12.92
CA PHE A 103 -2.26 12.29 12.13
C PHE A 103 -2.76 13.58 12.78
N LYS A 104 -3.26 13.53 14.01
CA LYS A 104 -3.59 14.74 14.77
C LYS A 104 -2.40 15.23 15.60
N GLU A 105 -2.13 16.53 15.50
CA GLU A 105 -1.17 17.21 16.39
C GLU A 105 -1.69 17.33 17.83
N ASP A 106 -3.00 17.33 17.98
CA ASP A 106 -3.65 17.42 19.27
C ASP A 106 -3.58 16.06 19.97
N TYR A 107 -2.52 15.86 20.76
CA TYR A 107 -2.30 14.66 21.57
C TYR A 107 -3.21 14.63 22.80
N ARG A 108 -4.48 15.00 22.65
CA ARG A 108 -5.42 14.80 23.74
C ARG A 108 -5.36 13.36 24.18
N PRO A 109 -5.12 13.10 25.49
CA PRO A 109 -4.90 11.74 25.98
C PRO A 109 -5.99 10.76 25.54
N LYS A 110 -7.23 11.24 25.42
CA LYS A 110 -8.36 10.42 24.99
C LYS A 110 -8.16 9.81 23.59
N TYR A 111 -7.82 10.62 22.58
CA TYR A 111 -7.71 10.15 21.21
C TYR A 111 -6.43 9.37 20.96
N PHE A 112 -5.35 9.77 21.61
CA PHE A 112 -4.08 9.07 21.49
C PHE A 112 -4.12 7.71 22.20
N ASN A 113 -4.70 7.64 23.40
CA ASN A 113 -4.89 6.37 24.12
C ASN A 113 -5.83 5.42 23.36
N GLU A 114 -6.88 5.94 22.70
CA GLU A 114 -7.72 5.13 21.82
C GLU A 114 -6.90 4.54 20.68
N PHE A 115 -6.04 5.34 20.03
CA PHE A 115 -5.14 4.87 18.97
C PHE A 115 -4.19 3.78 19.49
N VAL A 116 -3.54 4.00 20.63
CA VAL A 116 -2.63 3.00 21.24
C VAL A 116 -3.39 1.70 21.53
N HIS A 117 -4.59 1.80 22.10
CA HIS A 117 -5.42 0.63 22.37
C HIS A 117 -5.80 -0.13 21.08
N GLU A 118 -6.11 0.56 20.00
CA GLU A 118 -6.36 -0.09 18.70
C GLU A 118 -5.11 -0.82 18.19
N VAL A 119 -3.93 -0.20 18.29
CA VAL A 119 -2.65 -0.83 17.89
C VAL A 119 -2.36 -2.07 18.73
N GLU A 120 -2.70 -2.06 20.01
CA GLU A 120 -2.56 -3.20 20.92
C GLU A 120 -3.36 -4.42 20.46
N GLN A 121 -4.58 -4.20 19.94
CA GLN A 121 -5.45 -5.29 19.49
C GLN A 121 -4.98 -5.95 18.18
N LEU A 122 -4.04 -5.35 17.47
CA LEU A 122 -3.54 -5.90 16.19
C LEU A 122 -2.59 -7.07 16.44
N GLN A 123 -2.68 -8.09 15.60
CA GLN A 123 -1.80 -9.26 15.62
C GLN A 123 -0.68 -9.10 14.57
N GLY A 124 0.54 -9.56 14.89
CA GLY A 124 1.65 -9.55 13.95
C GLY A 124 2.48 -8.27 13.95
N VAL A 125 3.06 -7.91 12.79
CA VAL A 125 3.95 -6.76 12.65
C VAL A 125 3.15 -5.47 12.46
N LYS A 126 3.47 -4.46 13.25
CA LYS A 126 2.79 -3.16 13.25
C LYS A 126 3.77 -2.04 12.96
N ASN A 127 3.66 -1.41 11.81
CA ASN A 127 4.42 -0.21 11.47
C ASN A 127 3.61 1.01 11.92
N VAL A 128 4.09 1.71 12.92
CA VAL A 128 3.36 2.83 13.54
C VAL A 128 4.01 4.14 13.16
N TYR A 129 3.23 5.08 12.63
CA TYR A 129 3.62 6.42 12.24
C TYR A 129 2.84 7.44 13.06
N ILE A 130 3.54 8.45 13.57
CA ILE A 130 2.92 9.53 14.33
C ILE A 130 3.36 10.86 13.72
N PHE A 131 2.40 11.65 13.26
CA PHE A 131 2.65 13.01 12.80
C PHE A 131 2.91 13.90 14.01
N SER A 132 4.16 14.19 14.27
CA SER A 132 4.63 15.00 15.38
C SER A 132 5.69 15.99 14.93
N TRP A 133 5.74 17.14 15.56
CA TRP A 133 6.84 18.11 15.40
C TRP A 133 8.13 17.71 16.13
N GLY A 134 8.00 16.79 17.09
CA GLY A 134 9.09 16.28 17.89
C GLY A 134 9.70 14.99 17.36
N ASP A 135 10.65 14.48 18.12
CA ASP A 135 11.24 13.16 17.86
C ASP A 135 10.21 12.05 18.12
N VAL A 136 10.15 11.11 17.18
CA VAL A 136 9.29 9.93 17.27
C VAL A 136 9.63 9.09 18.50
N GLY A 137 10.88 9.05 18.94
CA GLY A 137 11.33 8.37 20.15
C GLY A 137 10.65 8.84 21.43
N SER A 138 10.07 10.04 21.45
CA SER A 138 9.27 10.50 22.59
C SER A 138 8.00 9.69 22.84
N PHE A 139 7.58 8.88 21.88
CA PHE A 139 6.41 8.01 21.96
C PHE A 139 6.74 6.54 22.26
N ASP A 140 8.02 6.18 22.38
CA ASP A 140 8.45 4.79 22.61
C ASP A 140 7.77 4.19 23.85
N SER A 141 7.66 4.93 24.93
CA SER A 141 7.06 4.49 26.18
C SER A 141 5.60 4.02 26.05
N TYR A 142 4.89 4.47 25.03
CA TYR A 142 3.50 4.05 24.78
C TYR A 142 3.41 2.71 24.08
N PHE A 143 4.49 2.24 23.43
CA PHE A 143 4.50 1.05 22.59
C PHE A 143 5.52 0.00 23.02
N GLU A 144 6.44 0.30 23.94
CA GLU A 144 7.53 -0.59 24.36
C GLU A 144 7.06 -1.93 24.93
N TYR A 145 5.86 -1.97 25.50
CA TYR A 145 5.26 -3.19 26.05
C TYR A 145 4.54 -4.02 24.98
N LEU A 146 4.39 -3.50 23.77
CA LEU A 146 3.69 -4.17 22.67
C LEU A 146 4.67 -4.93 21.79
N SER A 147 4.43 -6.22 21.60
CA SER A 147 5.24 -7.03 20.68
C SER A 147 4.94 -6.67 19.22
N GLY A 148 6.00 -6.69 18.39
CA GLY A 148 5.90 -6.52 16.94
C GLY A 148 5.58 -5.09 16.49
N VAL A 149 5.73 -4.09 17.35
CA VAL A 149 5.61 -2.67 16.99
C VAL A 149 6.94 -2.14 16.49
N ASN A 150 6.91 -1.50 15.33
CA ASN A 150 7.99 -0.73 14.74
C ASN A 150 7.55 0.72 14.67
N LEU A 151 8.01 1.55 15.59
CA LEU A 151 7.76 2.98 15.52
C LEU A 151 8.67 3.58 14.44
N LYS A 152 8.07 4.24 13.46
CA LYS A 152 8.76 4.75 12.28
C LYS A 152 8.62 6.26 12.15
N SER A 153 9.70 6.91 11.75
CA SER A 153 9.67 8.33 11.41
C SER A 153 8.91 8.56 10.10
N ILE A 154 8.18 9.67 10.05
CA ILE A 154 7.57 10.13 8.80
C ILE A 154 8.68 10.48 7.80
N PRO A 155 8.63 9.99 6.55
CA PRO A 155 9.63 10.31 5.53
C PRO A 155 9.77 11.82 5.32
N GLN A 156 11.03 12.30 5.23
CA GLN A 156 11.35 13.73 5.14
C GLN A 156 10.57 14.49 4.06
N PRO A 157 10.39 13.98 2.84
CA PRO A 157 9.59 14.67 1.82
C PRO A 157 8.15 14.96 2.25
N ILE A 158 7.54 14.05 3.03
CA ILE A 158 6.17 14.24 3.56
C ILE A 158 6.18 15.31 4.65
N LEU A 159 7.18 15.26 5.54
CA LEU A 159 7.36 16.27 6.59
C LEU A 159 7.65 17.66 6.03
N ASP A 160 8.45 17.76 4.97
CA ASP A 160 8.79 19.04 4.36
C ASP A 160 7.57 19.72 3.74
N ILE A 161 6.72 18.95 3.06
CA ILE A 161 5.43 19.45 2.56
C ILE A 161 4.55 19.88 3.73
N TYR A 162 4.46 19.06 4.77
CA TYR A 162 3.68 19.37 5.96
C TYR A 162 4.17 20.63 6.66
N LYS A 163 5.48 20.80 6.83
CA LYS A 163 6.11 21.99 7.41
C LYS A 163 5.89 23.23 6.54
N SER A 164 6.02 23.12 5.21
CA SER A 164 5.81 24.25 4.31
C SER A 164 4.36 24.76 4.32
N LEU A 165 3.43 23.93 4.69
CA LEU A 165 2.01 24.32 4.88
C LEU A 165 1.75 24.96 6.25
N ASN A 166 2.69 24.80 7.20
CA ASN A 166 2.56 25.26 8.58
C ASN A 166 3.50 26.43 8.94
N ALA A 167 4.35 26.85 8.02
CA ALA A 167 5.22 28.04 8.17
C ALA A 167 4.51 29.30 7.73
#